data_044c3e36ca43221e4fcc302fed3df76b
#
_entry.id   044c3e36ca43221e4fcc302fed3df76b
#
_cell.length_a   1.000
_cell.length_b   1.000
_cell.length_c   1.000
_cell.angle_alpha   90.00
_cell.angle_beta   90.00
_cell.angle_gamma   90.00
#
_symmetry.space_group_name_H-M   'P 1'
#
loop_
_entity.id
_entity.type
_entity.pdbx_description
1 polymer ?
#
loop_
_entity_poly.entity_id
_entity_poly.type
_entity_poly.pdbx_seq_one_letter_code
_entity_poly.pdbx_strand_id
1 'polypeptide(L)'
;MQDLNPQQKQALEITDGPLLVLAGAGSGKTRVITHKFAYLVKAKKTSPDSVLTVTFTNKAANEMKERIRGLLGKELKSSWVGTLHSQCSRILRRDIGALGFGHDFSIYDEDDRCTLIRHILKEFKIYEALYRGVSSRINLLKASLIGPEDFLSVGDGFGFDEKLAKVYVRYQDELKRSNALDFDDLIMLAVKLLKENP
;
A
#
# COMPACT_ATOMS: atom_id res chain seq x y z
N MET A 1 -23.12 14.01 15.29
CA MET A 1 -22.12 14.16 16.38
C MET A 1 -22.67 13.79 17.77
N GLN A 2 -23.96 13.51 17.90
CA GLN A 2 -24.56 13.21 19.21
C GLN A 2 -24.08 11.89 19.84
N ASP A 3 -23.46 11.01 19.09
CA ASP A 3 -23.09 9.65 19.52
C ASP A 3 -21.60 9.45 19.86
N LEU A 4 -20.80 10.49 19.97
CA LEU A 4 -19.37 10.39 20.34
C LEU A 4 -19.17 10.76 21.80
N ASN A 5 -18.32 9.99 22.50
CA ASN A 5 -17.89 10.34 23.86
C ASN A 5 -16.91 11.55 23.86
N PRO A 6 -16.62 12.15 25.03
CA PRO A 6 -15.77 13.34 25.11
C PRO A 6 -14.38 13.17 24.45
N GLN A 7 -13.72 12.03 24.67
CA GLN A 7 -12.38 11.75 24.11
C GLN A 7 -12.44 11.61 22.58
N GLN A 8 -13.49 10.96 22.07
CA GLN A 8 -13.71 10.83 20.63
C GLN A 8 -13.98 12.18 19.98
N LYS A 9 -14.72 13.09 20.66
CA LYS A 9 -14.96 14.47 20.20
C LYS A 9 -13.66 15.27 20.17
N GLN A 10 -12.85 15.16 21.21
CA GLN A 10 -11.53 15.80 21.24
C GLN A 10 -10.64 15.36 20.08
N ALA A 11 -10.55 14.04 19.82
CA ALA A 11 -9.79 13.51 18.67
C ALA A 11 -10.34 14.02 17.33
N LEU A 12 -11.64 14.27 17.23
CA LEU A 12 -12.28 14.81 16.04
C LEU A 12 -11.85 16.27 15.77
N GLU A 13 -11.77 17.09 16.80
CA GLU A 13 -11.53 18.54 16.71
C GLU A 13 -10.07 18.90 16.40
N ILE A 14 -9.12 18.04 16.79
CA ILE A 14 -7.70 18.22 16.45
C ILE A 14 -7.50 17.93 14.96
N THR A 15 -7.38 18.97 14.14
CA THR A 15 -7.26 18.85 12.67
C THR A 15 -5.86 19.12 12.14
N ASP A 16 -4.99 19.71 12.94
CA ASP A 16 -3.65 20.12 12.54
C ASP A 16 -2.58 19.28 13.24
N GLY A 17 -1.55 18.94 12.50
CA GLY A 17 -0.43 18.14 12.98
C GLY A 17 -0.74 16.63 13.17
N PRO A 18 0.27 15.87 13.58
CA PRO A 18 0.13 14.42 13.80
C PRO A 18 -0.69 14.14 15.08
N LEU A 19 -1.65 13.23 14.98
CA LEU A 19 -2.50 12.77 16.09
C LEU A 19 -2.46 11.25 16.19
N LEU A 20 -1.99 10.73 17.32
CA LEU A 20 -2.07 9.32 17.66
C LEU A 20 -3.23 9.07 18.63
N VAL A 21 -4.14 8.16 18.27
CA VAL A 21 -5.25 7.74 19.12
C VAL A 21 -5.04 6.28 19.55
N LEU A 22 -4.72 6.07 20.83
CA LEU A 22 -4.60 4.74 21.43
C LEU A 22 -5.97 4.30 21.96
N ALA A 23 -6.45 3.16 21.46
CA ALA A 23 -7.79 2.69 21.79
C ALA A 23 -7.89 1.16 21.67
N GLY A 24 -8.51 0.53 22.67
CA GLY A 24 -8.74 -0.92 22.71
C GLY A 24 -9.69 -1.46 21.65
N ALA A 25 -9.82 -2.76 21.53
CA ALA A 25 -10.82 -3.37 20.66
C ALA A 25 -12.24 -2.93 21.08
N GLY A 26 -13.12 -2.71 20.10
CA GLY A 26 -14.50 -2.28 20.39
C GLY A 26 -14.70 -0.81 20.83
N SER A 27 -13.64 -0.05 21.08
CA SER A 27 -13.69 1.34 21.53
C SER A 27 -14.24 2.35 20.52
N GLY A 28 -14.49 1.92 19.29
CA GLY A 28 -15.03 2.79 18.24
C GLY A 28 -13.97 3.54 17.39
N LYS A 29 -12.73 3.02 17.28
CA LYS A 29 -11.67 3.62 16.44
C LYS A 29 -12.14 3.98 15.01
N THR A 30 -12.77 3.04 14.33
CA THR A 30 -13.32 3.25 12.97
C THR A 30 -14.40 4.33 12.97
N ARG A 31 -15.19 4.43 14.05
CA ARG A 31 -16.20 5.47 14.22
C ARG A 31 -15.56 6.87 14.30
N VAL A 32 -14.47 7.01 15.06
CA VAL A 32 -13.74 8.28 15.14
C VAL A 32 -13.22 8.69 13.76
N ILE A 33 -12.59 7.76 13.01
CA ILE A 33 -12.05 8.04 11.67
C ILE A 33 -13.15 8.50 10.71
N THR A 34 -14.29 7.79 10.65
CA THR A 34 -15.39 8.13 9.75
C THR A 34 -16.05 9.46 10.11
N HIS A 35 -16.22 9.74 11.41
CA HIS A 35 -16.70 11.04 11.87
C HIS A 35 -15.70 12.18 11.62
N LYS A 36 -14.40 11.93 11.74
CA LYS A 36 -13.35 12.90 11.40
C LYS A 36 -13.38 13.27 9.92
N PHE A 37 -13.51 12.28 9.05
CA PHE A 37 -13.71 12.53 7.61
C PHE A 37 -14.92 13.47 7.39
N ALA A 38 -16.07 13.11 7.95
CA ALA A 38 -17.29 13.91 7.80
C ALA A 38 -17.15 15.32 8.40
N TYR A 39 -16.43 15.46 9.50
CA TYR A 39 -16.12 16.74 10.12
C TYR A 39 -15.26 17.63 9.23
N LEU A 40 -14.17 17.08 8.68
CA LEU A 40 -13.29 17.79 7.74
C LEU A 40 -14.09 18.32 6.53
N VAL A 41 -14.96 17.49 5.97
CA VAL A 41 -15.75 17.86 4.80
C VAL A 41 -16.85 18.87 5.13
N LYS A 42 -17.60 18.66 6.22
CA LYS A 42 -18.77 19.51 6.55
C LYS A 42 -18.37 20.80 7.27
N ALA A 43 -17.54 20.71 8.30
CA ALA A 43 -17.20 21.82 9.18
C ALA A 43 -16.00 22.63 8.68
N LYS A 44 -14.96 21.93 8.18
CA LYS A 44 -13.73 22.57 7.69
C LYS A 44 -13.76 22.87 6.18
N LYS A 45 -14.84 22.48 5.47
CA LYS A 45 -15.01 22.71 4.04
C LYS A 45 -13.94 22.06 3.16
N THR A 46 -13.24 21.03 3.66
CA THR A 46 -12.23 20.28 2.92
C THR A 46 -12.90 19.46 1.82
N SER A 47 -12.33 19.43 0.63
CA SER A 47 -12.82 18.54 -0.43
C SER A 47 -12.69 17.07 0.00
N PRO A 48 -13.69 16.21 -0.22
CA PRO A 48 -13.56 14.77 0.01
C PRO A 48 -12.36 14.14 -0.71
N ASP A 49 -11.99 14.69 -1.87
CA ASP A 49 -10.86 14.19 -2.69
C ASP A 49 -9.49 14.61 -2.14
N SER A 50 -9.45 15.51 -1.14
CA SER A 50 -8.22 15.91 -0.45
C SER A 50 -8.00 15.15 0.85
N VAL A 51 -8.84 14.15 1.16
CA VAL A 51 -8.74 13.38 2.41
C VAL A 51 -8.46 11.92 2.11
N LEU A 52 -7.22 11.50 2.34
CA LEU A 52 -6.83 10.08 2.25
C LEU A 52 -7.22 9.35 3.55
N THR A 53 -8.00 8.28 3.42
CA THR A 53 -8.43 7.45 4.55
C THR A 53 -8.19 5.99 4.22
N VAL A 54 -7.29 5.35 4.96
CA VAL A 54 -6.84 3.99 4.67
C VAL A 54 -7.14 3.00 5.79
N THR A 55 -7.33 1.75 5.42
CA THR A 55 -7.48 0.60 6.30
C THR A 55 -6.79 -0.63 5.70
N PHE A 56 -6.75 -1.74 6.44
CA PHE A 56 -6.04 -2.95 5.98
C PHE A 56 -6.89 -3.86 5.09
N THR A 57 -8.21 -3.94 5.30
CA THR A 57 -9.06 -4.91 4.61
C THR A 57 -10.12 -4.24 3.74
N ASN A 58 -10.49 -4.89 2.63
CA ASN A 58 -11.56 -4.43 1.75
C ASN A 58 -12.91 -4.37 2.47
N LYS A 59 -13.18 -5.32 3.38
CA LYS A 59 -14.39 -5.30 4.22
C LYS A 59 -14.45 -4.03 5.06
N ALA A 60 -13.38 -3.70 5.80
CA ALA A 60 -13.31 -2.49 6.61
C ALA A 60 -13.39 -1.21 5.76
N ALA A 61 -12.78 -1.22 4.56
CA ALA A 61 -12.87 -0.10 3.63
C ALA A 61 -14.30 0.15 3.16
N ASN A 62 -15.04 -0.90 2.82
CA ASN A 62 -16.43 -0.79 2.39
C ASN A 62 -17.34 -0.33 3.54
N GLU A 63 -17.19 -0.89 4.75
CA GLU A 63 -17.91 -0.41 5.93
C GLU A 63 -17.62 1.08 6.22
N MET A 64 -16.39 1.51 6.03
CA MET A 64 -15.98 2.89 6.22
C MET A 64 -16.65 3.81 5.20
N LYS A 65 -16.67 3.42 3.91
CA LYS A 65 -17.37 4.16 2.85
C LYS A 65 -18.86 4.31 3.13
N GLU A 66 -19.55 3.23 3.52
CA GLU A 66 -20.97 3.26 3.87
C GLU A 66 -21.26 4.21 5.04
N ARG A 67 -20.45 4.16 6.09
CA ARG A 67 -20.60 5.05 7.25
C ARG A 67 -20.38 6.51 6.89
N ILE A 68 -19.35 6.82 6.10
CA ILE A 68 -19.05 8.18 5.63
C ILE A 68 -20.20 8.68 4.73
N ARG A 69 -20.72 7.84 3.82
CA ARG A 69 -21.88 8.15 2.99
C ARG A 69 -23.10 8.54 3.85
N GLY A 70 -23.44 7.72 4.85
CA GLY A 70 -24.53 8.01 5.80
C GLY A 70 -24.32 9.33 6.55
N LEU A 71 -23.07 9.59 7.00
CA LEU A 71 -22.76 10.83 7.72
C LEU A 71 -22.82 12.07 6.82
N LEU A 72 -22.43 11.98 5.55
CA LEU A 72 -22.44 13.09 4.61
C LEU A 72 -23.82 13.33 3.99
N GLY A 73 -24.66 12.31 3.91
CA GLY A 73 -25.96 12.33 3.22
C GLY A 73 -25.83 12.43 1.69
N LYS A 74 -24.68 12.05 1.12
CA LYS A 74 -24.40 12.08 -0.32
C LYS A 74 -23.41 11.02 -0.74
N GLU A 75 -23.46 10.65 -2.01
CA GLU A 75 -22.48 9.73 -2.63
C GLU A 75 -21.07 10.34 -2.65
N LEU A 76 -20.10 9.46 -2.40
CA LEU A 76 -18.67 9.77 -2.57
C LEU A 76 -18.24 9.31 -3.97
N LYS A 77 -18.32 10.18 -4.96
CA LYS A 77 -18.03 9.82 -6.37
C LYS A 77 -16.56 9.47 -6.59
N SER A 78 -15.65 10.12 -5.88
CA SER A 78 -14.21 9.91 -6.02
C SER A 78 -13.52 10.17 -4.69
N SER A 79 -13.59 9.21 -3.78
CA SER A 79 -12.93 9.40 -2.48
C SER A 79 -11.67 8.55 -2.36
N TRP A 80 -10.66 9.09 -1.71
CA TRP A 80 -9.44 8.37 -1.31
C TRP A 80 -9.69 7.53 -0.04
N VAL A 81 -10.79 6.76 -0.03
CA VAL A 81 -11.15 5.84 1.06
C VAL A 81 -10.99 4.42 0.58
N GLY A 82 -10.09 3.64 1.19
CA GLY A 82 -9.82 2.28 0.72
C GLY A 82 -8.76 1.56 1.53
N THR A 83 -8.27 0.43 1.01
CA THR A 83 -7.06 -0.19 1.57
C THR A 83 -5.82 0.57 1.08
N LEU A 84 -4.71 0.50 1.84
CA LEU A 84 -3.46 1.14 1.45
C LEU A 84 -3.05 0.68 0.03
N HIS A 85 -3.05 -0.62 -0.23
CA HIS A 85 -2.72 -1.18 -1.55
C HIS A 85 -3.63 -0.66 -2.67
N SER A 86 -4.94 -0.55 -2.42
CA SER A 86 -5.87 -0.03 -3.43
C SER A 86 -5.62 1.45 -3.75
N GLN A 87 -5.22 2.24 -2.77
CA GLN A 87 -4.88 3.64 -2.99
C GLN A 87 -3.53 3.79 -3.70
N CYS A 88 -2.52 3.00 -3.32
CA CYS A 88 -1.25 2.94 -4.04
C CYS A 88 -1.45 2.52 -5.51
N SER A 89 -2.23 1.46 -5.75
CA SER A 89 -2.58 1.04 -7.12
C SER A 89 -3.26 2.17 -7.91
N ARG A 90 -4.15 2.94 -7.29
CA ARG A 90 -4.81 4.07 -7.94
C ARG A 90 -3.84 5.20 -8.30
N ILE A 91 -2.87 5.51 -7.42
CA ILE A 91 -1.81 6.48 -7.70
C ILE A 91 -0.97 5.98 -8.88
N LEU A 92 -0.52 4.72 -8.81
CA LEU A 92 0.31 4.13 -9.86
C LEU A 92 -0.42 4.07 -11.22
N ARG A 93 -1.71 3.69 -11.24
CA ARG A 93 -2.51 3.71 -12.49
C ARG A 93 -2.52 5.08 -13.16
N ARG A 94 -2.36 6.16 -12.42
CA ARG A 94 -2.34 7.52 -12.95
C ARG A 94 -0.95 7.95 -13.41
N ASP A 95 0.08 7.67 -12.63
CA ASP A 95 1.37 8.35 -12.77
C ASP A 95 2.58 7.40 -12.97
N ILE A 96 2.40 6.07 -13.01
CA ILE A 96 3.49 5.08 -13.06
C ILE A 96 4.38 5.19 -14.30
N GLY A 97 3.91 5.85 -15.35
CA GLY A 97 4.69 6.10 -16.56
C GLY A 97 6.05 6.74 -16.28
N ALA A 98 6.16 7.57 -15.23
CA ALA A 98 7.41 8.15 -14.76
C ALA A 98 8.45 7.11 -14.32
N LEU A 99 8.01 5.90 -13.91
CA LEU A 99 8.88 4.78 -13.53
C LEU A 99 9.10 3.78 -14.69
N GLY A 100 8.59 4.07 -15.88
CA GLY A 100 8.77 3.26 -17.09
C GLY A 100 7.87 2.03 -17.17
N PHE A 101 6.69 2.05 -16.52
CA PHE A 101 5.64 1.04 -16.66
C PHE A 101 4.45 1.60 -17.45
N GLY A 102 3.66 0.70 -18.04
CA GLY A 102 2.36 1.06 -18.61
C GLY A 102 1.30 1.26 -17.54
N HIS A 103 0.34 2.15 -17.78
CA HIS A 103 -0.76 2.43 -16.84
C HIS A 103 -1.72 1.23 -16.66
N ASP A 104 -1.73 0.29 -17.59
CA ASP A 104 -2.55 -0.92 -17.65
C ASP A 104 -1.87 -2.16 -17.04
N PHE A 105 -0.86 -1.96 -16.18
CA PHE A 105 -0.10 -3.03 -15.56
C PHE A 105 -0.99 -4.10 -14.91
N SER A 106 -0.55 -5.36 -14.96
CA SER A 106 -1.16 -6.46 -14.24
C SER A 106 -0.68 -6.50 -12.78
N ILE A 107 -1.48 -7.08 -11.89
CA ILE A 107 -1.07 -7.33 -10.50
C ILE A 107 -0.95 -8.83 -10.32
N TYR A 108 0.27 -9.32 -10.10
CA TYR A 108 0.56 -10.72 -9.83
C TYR A 108 0.15 -11.08 -8.40
N ASP A 109 -0.60 -12.16 -8.27
CA ASP A 109 -0.92 -12.75 -6.99
C ASP A 109 0.24 -13.63 -6.46
N GLU A 110 0.01 -14.33 -5.34
CA GLU A 110 1.05 -15.19 -4.74
C GLU A 110 1.39 -16.39 -5.62
N ASP A 111 0.43 -16.94 -6.35
CA ASP A 111 0.65 -18.09 -7.24
C ASP A 111 1.46 -17.68 -8.49
N ASP A 112 1.13 -16.53 -9.09
CA ASP A 112 1.89 -15.93 -10.20
C ASP A 112 3.34 -15.67 -9.78
N ARG A 113 3.53 -15.05 -8.61
CA ARG A 113 4.85 -14.76 -8.03
C ARG A 113 5.66 -16.02 -7.82
N CYS A 114 5.07 -17.02 -7.14
CA CYS A 114 5.72 -18.28 -6.88
C CYS A 114 6.13 -19.00 -8.17
N THR A 115 5.29 -18.95 -9.18
CA THR A 115 5.55 -19.54 -10.49
C THR A 115 6.74 -18.85 -11.17
N LEU A 116 6.76 -17.52 -11.16
CA LEU A 116 7.85 -16.73 -11.72
C LEU A 116 9.17 -16.99 -10.97
N ILE A 117 9.16 -17.01 -9.65
CA ILE A 117 10.36 -17.29 -8.84
C ILE A 117 10.90 -18.68 -9.13
N ARG A 118 10.06 -19.72 -9.20
CA ARG A 118 10.49 -21.09 -9.56
C ARG A 118 11.13 -21.12 -10.93
N HIS A 119 10.55 -20.43 -11.91
CA HIS A 119 11.12 -20.34 -13.25
C HIS A 119 12.53 -19.73 -13.22
N ILE A 120 12.72 -18.63 -12.50
CA ILE A 120 14.02 -17.97 -12.36
C ILE A 120 15.03 -18.85 -11.63
N LEU A 121 14.63 -19.54 -10.56
CA LEU A 121 15.51 -20.46 -9.84
C LEU A 121 16.02 -21.59 -10.76
N LYS A 122 15.14 -22.13 -11.61
CA LYS A 122 15.49 -23.12 -12.61
C LYS A 122 16.49 -22.57 -13.65
N GLU A 123 16.25 -21.35 -14.15
CA GLU A 123 17.15 -20.65 -15.07
C GLU A 123 18.56 -20.53 -14.49
N PHE A 124 18.68 -20.20 -13.19
CA PHE A 124 19.96 -20.08 -12.48
C PHE A 124 20.50 -21.42 -11.93
N LYS A 125 19.86 -22.56 -12.23
CA LYS A 125 20.21 -23.89 -11.70
C LYS A 125 20.24 -23.93 -10.17
N ILE A 126 19.36 -23.19 -9.53
CA ILE A 126 19.14 -23.19 -8.08
C ILE A 126 17.98 -24.15 -7.78
N TYR A 127 18.08 -24.87 -6.65
CA TYR A 127 17.06 -25.85 -6.25
C TYR A 127 15.68 -25.16 -6.06
N GLU A 128 14.69 -25.57 -6.86
CA GLU A 128 13.36 -24.95 -6.90
C GLU A 128 12.63 -24.95 -5.55
N ALA A 129 12.87 -25.95 -4.68
CA ALA A 129 12.24 -26.00 -3.37
C ALA A 129 12.58 -24.79 -2.45
N LEU A 130 13.62 -24.03 -2.80
CA LEU A 130 14.00 -22.81 -2.09
C LEU A 130 13.08 -21.61 -2.39
N TYR A 131 12.12 -21.75 -3.33
CA TYR A 131 11.28 -20.63 -3.79
C TYR A 131 10.57 -19.86 -2.64
N ARG A 132 10.10 -20.58 -1.60
CA ARG A 132 9.42 -19.93 -0.45
C ARG A 132 10.37 -19.03 0.34
N GLY A 133 11.61 -19.50 0.59
CA GLY A 133 12.63 -18.71 1.26
C GLY A 133 13.02 -17.48 0.46
N VAL A 134 13.21 -17.65 -0.84
CA VAL A 134 13.51 -16.54 -1.78
C VAL A 134 12.35 -15.55 -1.85
N SER A 135 11.10 -16.02 -2.01
CA SER A 135 9.91 -15.17 -2.00
C SER A 135 9.81 -14.36 -0.71
N SER A 136 9.92 -15.02 0.43
CA SER A 136 9.86 -14.33 1.74
C SER A 136 10.96 -13.28 1.90
N ARG A 137 12.15 -13.55 1.37
CA ARG A 137 13.27 -12.62 1.44
C ARG A 137 13.04 -11.39 0.55
N ILE A 138 12.56 -11.59 -0.68
CA ILE A 138 12.20 -10.50 -1.59
C ILE A 138 11.09 -9.64 -0.95
N ASN A 139 10.07 -10.25 -0.33
CA ASN A 139 9.02 -9.51 0.37
C ASN A 139 9.59 -8.63 1.49
N LEU A 140 10.51 -9.17 2.30
CA LEU A 140 11.15 -8.41 3.37
C LEU A 140 11.94 -7.21 2.83
N LEU A 141 12.68 -7.39 1.74
CA LEU A 141 13.41 -6.32 1.08
C LEU A 141 12.46 -5.23 0.56
N LYS A 142 11.42 -5.62 -0.17
CA LYS A 142 10.40 -4.67 -0.66
C LYS A 142 9.67 -3.94 0.47
N ALA A 143 9.29 -4.64 1.53
CA ALA A 143 8.68 -4.04 2.71
C ALA A 143 9.60 -3.05 3.41
N SER A 144 10.92 -3.23 3.28
CA SER A 144 11.95 -2.30 3.77
C SER A 144 12.29 -1.21 2.75
N LEU A 145 11.56 -1.13 1.63
CA LEU A 145 11.80 -0.22 0.51
C LEU A 145 13.18 -0.40 -0.15
N ILE A 146 13.74 -1.60 -0.08
CA ILE A 146 15.02 -1.96 -0.68
C ILE A 146 14.75 -2.60 -2.04
N GLY A 147 15.07 -1.87 -3.11
CA GLY A 147 15.04 -2.37 -4.48
C GLY A 147 16.22 -3.30 -4.79
N PRO A 148 16.21 -3.99 -5.95
CA PRO A 148 17.31 -4.87 -6.33
C PRO A 148 18.65 -4.14 -6.45
N GLU A 149 18.66 -2.89 -6.93
CA GLU A 149 19.87 -2.07 -7.05
C GLU A 149 20.40 -1.65 -5.66
N ASP A 150 19.48 -1.25 -4.77
CA ASP A 150 19.81 -0.88 -3.39
C ASP A 150 20.35 -2.09 -2.62
N PHE A 151 19.78 -3.28 -2.84
CA PHE A 151 20.22 -4.51 -2.18
C PHE A 151 21.66 -4.88 -2.52
N LEU A 152 22.11 -4.63 -3.75
CA LEU A 152 23.52 -4.81 -4.16
C LEU A 152 24.46 -3.87 -3.39
N SER A 153 23.98 -2.74 -2.91
CA SER A 153 24.79 -1.72 -2.23
C SER A 153 24.76 -1.80 -0.70
N VAL A 154 23.74 -2.45 -0.10
CA VAL A 154 23.52 -2.45 1.36
C VAL A 154 24.46 -3.42 2.13
N GLY A 155 25.09 -4.40 1.44
CA GLY A 155 26.03 -5.35 2.06
C GLY A 155 25.37 -6.29 3.10
N ASP A 156 26.17 -6.77 4.07
CA ASP A 156 25.83 -7.88 4.97
C ASP A 156 24.67 -7.66 5.95
N GLY A 157 24.16 -6.42 6.10
CA GLY A 157 23.13 -6.10 7.09
C GLY A 157 21.79 -6.86 6.92
N PHE A 158 21.51 -7.36 5.72
CA PHE A 158 20.33 -8.17 5.40
C PHE A 158 20.66 -9.62 5.01
N GLY A 159 21.88 -10.10 5.35
CA GLY A 159 22.36 -11.41 4.93
C GLY A 159 22.48 -11.47 3.41
N PHE A 160 23.40 -10.67 2.87
CA PHE A 160 23.66 -10.59 1.44
C PHE A 160 24.01 -12.00 0.91
N ASP A 161 23.23 -12.43 -0.06
CA ASP A 161 23.50 -13.63 -0.87
C ASP A 161 23.53 -13.18 -2.34
N GLU A 162 24.69 -13.30 -2.96
CA GLU A 162 24.89 -12.92 -4.37
C GLU A 162 23.90 -13.64 -5.30
N LYS A 163 23.52 -14.87 -4.97
CA LYS A 163 22.51 -15.62 -5.73
C LYS A 163 21.12 -15.00 -5.56
N LEU A 164 20.77 -14.62 -4.33
CA LEU A 164 19.50 -13.95 -4.05
C LEU A 164 19.44 -12.59 -4.79
N ALA A 165 20.55 -11.84 -4.79
CA ALA A 165 20.63 -10.57 -5.50
C ALA A 165 20.35 -10.74 -7.00
N LYS A 166 20.99 -11.73 -7.65
CA LYS A 166 20.76 -12.06 -9.07
C LYS A 166 19.31 -12.47 -9.33
N VAL A 167 18.72 -13.29 -8.44
CA VAL A 167 17.32 -13.70 -8.54
C VAL A 167 16.38 -12.49 -8.39
N TYR A 168 16.64 -11.59 -7.45
CA TYR A 168 15.81 -10.43 -7.22
C TYR A 168 15.85 -9.44 -8.41
N VAL A 169 17.04 -9.15 -8.94
CA VAL A 169 17.19 -8.35 -10.18
C VAL A 169 16.39 -8.98 -11.32
N ARG A 170 16.59 -10.27 -11.57
CA ARG A 170 15.92 -10.98 -12.65
C ARG A 170 14.39 -11.01 -12.48
N TYR A 171 13.93 -11.13 -11.21
CA TYR A 171 12.52 -11.10 -10.86
C TYR A 171 11.87 -9.73 -11.19
N GLN A 172 12.50 -8.64 -10.79
CA GLN A 172 11.98 -7.29 -11.09
C GLN A 172 12.05 -6.96 -12.58
N ASP A 173 13.08 -7.41 -13.28
CA ASP A 173 13.19 -7.26 -14.75
C ASP A 173 12.05 -7.97 -15.46
N GLU A 174 11.70 -9.19 -15.02
CA GLU A 174 10.61 -9.94 -15.64
C GLU A 174 9.25 -9.33 -15.36
N LEU A 175 9.00 -8.86 -14.14
CA LEU A 175 7.79 -8.09 -13.82
C LEU A 175 7.70 -6.84 -14.71
N LYS A 176 8.80 -6.10 -14.86
CA LYS A 176 8.82 -4.90 -15.70
C LYS A 176 8.58 -5.22 -17.18
N ARG A 177 9.20 -6.27 -17.73
CA ARG A 177 8.98 -6.73 -19.12
C ARG A 177 7.54 -7.14 -19.37
N SER A 178 6.91 -7.77 -18.38
CA SER A 178 5.51 -8.22 -18.44
C SER A 178 4.50 -7.09 -18.14
N ASN A 179 4.97 -5.87 -17.89
CA ASN A 179 4.15 -4.77 -17.38
C ASN A 179 3.30 -5.23 -16.19
N ALA A 180 3.94 -5.86 -15.20
CA ALA A 180 3.31 -6.43 -14.02
C ALA A 180 3.95 -5.89 -12.74
N LEU A 181 3.17 -5.84 -11.67
CA LEU A 181 3.60 -5.52 -10.32
C LEU A 181 3.13 -6.64 -9.39
N ASP A 182 3.87 -6.95 -8.34
CA ASP A 182 3.32 -7.73 -7.24
C ASP A 182 2.69 -6.82 -6.15
N PHE A 183 2.12 -7.41 -5.10
CA PHE A 183 1.48 -6.66 -4.04
C PHE A 183 2.43 -5.73 -3.29
N ASP A 184 3.68 -6.15 -3.07
CA ASP A 184 4.68 -5.33 -2.36
C ASP A 184 5.16 -4.17 -3.23
N ASP A 185 5.23 -4.37 -4.57
CA ASP A 185 5.52 -3.31 -5.53
C ASP A 185 4.52 -2.17 -5.48
N LEU A 186 3.24 -2.44 -5.22
CA LEU A 186 2.22 -1.39 -5.16
C LEU A 186 2.58 -0.32 -4.13
N ILE A 187 3.11 -0.72 -2.98
CA ILE A 187 3.53 0.22 -1.93
C ILE A 187 4.90 0.79 -2.25
N MET A 188 5.88 -0.06 -2.56
CA MET A 188 7.25 0.34 -2.80
C MET A 188 7.37 1.35 -3.95
N LEU A 189 6.73 1.07 -5.09
CA LEU A 189 6.77 1.95 -6.25
C LEU A 189 5.93 3.22 -6.07
N ALA A 190 4.83 3.17 -5.31
CA ALA A 190 4.09 4.38 -4.95
C ALA A 190 4.95 5.31 -4.09
N VAL A 191 5.69 4.77 -3.11
CA VAL A 191 6.64 5.55 -2.30
C VAL A 191 7.76 6.13 -3.17
N LYS A 192 8.34 5.32 -4.07
CA LYS A 192 9.36 5.78 -5.01
C LYS A 192 8.85 6.91 -5.89
N LEU A 193 7.68 6.72 -6.52
CA LEU A 193 7.05 7.71 -7.38
C LEU A 193 6.86 9.06 -6.67
N LEU A 194 6.31 9.04 -5.44
CA LEU A 194 6.04 10.26 -4.66
C LEU A 194 7.33 10.93 -4.14
N LYS A 195 8.42 10.18 -3.96
CA LYS A 195 9.73 10.77 -3.58
C LYS A 195 10.43 11.42 -4.76
N GLU A 196 10.37 10.82 -5.93
CA GLU A 196 11.07 11.28 -7.12
C GLU A 196 10.27 12.36 -7.89
N ASN A 197 8.95 12.44 -7.66
CA ASN A 197 8.04 13.39 -8.32
C ASN A 197 7.12 14.06 -7.29
N PRO A 198 7.66 14.97 -6.45
CA PRO A 198 6.93 15.64 -5.38
C PRO A 198 5.83 16.60 -5.89
#